data_5dd4115ee4c0df6fb735e813cebb4c85
#
_entry.id   5dd4115ee4c0df6fb735e813cebb4c85
#
_cell.length_a   1.000
_cell.length_b   1.000
_cell.length_c   1.000
_cell.angle_alpha   90.00
_cell.angle_beta   90.00
_cell.angle_gamma   90.00
#
_symmetry.space_group_name_H-M   'P 1'
#
loop_
_entity.id
_entity.type
_entity.pdbx_description
1 polymer ?
#
loop_
_entity_poly.entity_id
_entity_poly.type
_entity_poly.pdbx_seq_one_letter_code
_entity_poly.pdbx_strand_id
1 'polypeptide(L)'
;MDPRKHFSALNIIHKIIRERVQPGDICIDATAGRGNDALFLAELVGETGHVTAFDIQQDAVDSTKNLLEEHGMASRTDVLLKSHSEMDEICEEGTVSCITFNFGWLPKGDHNIFTNKSTSIPAIEKGLKLLKSGGMMTLIIYYGRETGFEERDALLEYLPTID
;
A
#
# COMPACT_ATOMS: atom_id res chain seq x y z
N MET A 1 29.69 -0.35 5.34
CA MET A 1 28.26 -0.37 4.95
C MET A 1 27.66 -1.62 5.57
N ASP A 2 26.64 -1.51 6.44
CA ASP A 2 26.05 -2.68 7.12
C ASP A 2 25.24 -3.52 6.10
N PRO A 3 25.66 -4.76 5.79
CA PRO A 3 24.98 -5.60 4.80
C PRO A 3 23.52 -5.93 5.18
N ARG A 4 23.15 -5.77 6.47
CA ARG A 4 21.78 -6.00 6.94
C ARG A 4 20.78 -4.95 6.46
N LYS A 5 21.23 -3.75 6.07
CA LYS A 5 20.37 -2.70 5.49
C LYS A 5 19.78 -3.06 4.12
N HIS A 6 20.38 -4.00 3.40
CA HIS A 6 19.93 -4.42 2.08
C HIS A 6 18.87 -5.54 2.09
N PHE A 7 18.65 -6.20 3.24
CA PHE A 7 17.74 -7.32 3.38
C PHE A 7 16.48 -7.01 4.19
N SER A 8 15.95 -5.79 4.12
CA SER A 8 14.61 -5.52 4.66
C SER A 8 13.54 -6.04 3.70
N ALA A 9 12.40 -6.50 4.25
CA ALA A 9 11.24 -6.91 3.46
C ALA A 9 10.82 -5.81 2.46
N LEU A 10 10.84 -4.55 2.89
CA LEU A 10 10.52 -3.39 2.06
C LEU A 10 11.47 -3.27 0.85
N ASN A 11 12.78 -3.44 1.05
CA ASN A 11 13.76 -3.35 -0.05
C ASN A 11 13.58 -4.48 -1.06
N ILE A 12 13.24 -5.68 -0.61
CA ILE A 12 12.97 -6.83 -1.48
C ILE A 12 11.72 -6.54 -2.32
N ILE A 13 10.65 -6.08 -1.70
CA ILE A 13 9.39 -5.75 -2.36
C ILE A 13 9.58 -4.60 -3.36
N HIS A 14 10.26 -3.53 -2.98
CA HIS A 14 10.54 -2.40 -3.89
C HIS A 14 11.34 -2.83 -5.11
N LYS A 15 12.28 -3.78 -4.96
CA LYS A 15 13.00 -4.32 -6.11
C LYS A 15 12.05 -5.06 -7.07
N ILE A 16 11.17 -5.90 -6.56
CA ILE A 16 10.20 -6.66 -7.37
C ILE A 16 9.22 -5.70 -8.06
N ILE A 17 8.69 -4.70 -7.34
CA ILE A 17 7.77 -3.71 -7.90
C ILE A 17 8.44 -2.93 -9.05
N ARG A 18 9.70 -2.51 -8.87
CA ARG A 18 10.47 -1.77 -9.89
C ARG A 18 10.65 -2.55 -11.19
N GLU A 19 10.69 -3.87 -11.13
CA GLU A 19 10.80 -4.75 -12.30
C GLU A 19 9.46 -4.94 -13.02
N ARG A 20 8.33 -4.64 -12.37
CA ARG A 20 6.98 -4.92 -12.85
C ARG A 20 6.19 -3.70 -13.26
N VAL A 21 6.25 -2.63 -12.48
CA VAL A 21 5.51 -1.39 -12.73
C VAL A 21 6.19 -0.59 -13.83
N GLN A 22 5.40 -0.12 -14.79
CA GLN A 22 5.86 0.61 -15.95
C GLN A 22 5.28 2.04 -15.98
N PRO A 23 5.92 2.98 -16.68
CA PRO A 23 5.31 4.28 -16.95
C PRO A 23 3.93 4.14 -17.61
N GLY A 24 2.96 4.89 -17.11
CA GLY A 24 1.56 4.82 -17.53
C GLY A 24 0.69 3.86 -16.71
N ASP A 25 1.28 3.07 -15.81
CA ASP A 25 0.52 2.16 -14.95
C ASP A 25 -0.31 2.90 -13.90
N ILE A 26 -1.36 2.22 -13.43
CA ILE A 26 -2.20 2.65 -12.30
C ILE A 26 -1.83 1.79 -11.11
N CYS A 27 -1.50 2.43 -9.98
CA CYS A 27 -1.12 1.75 -8.76
C CYS A 27 -1.92 2.24 -7.55
N ILE A 28 -1.98 1.42 -6.51
CA ILE A 28 -2.61 1.75 -5.23
C ILE A 28 -1.60 1.55 -4.09
N ASP A 29 -1.47 2.57 -3.24
CA ASP A 29 -0.91 2.43 -1.90
C ASP A 29 -2.06 2.33 -0.91
N ALA A 30 -2.37 1.11 -0.47
CA ALA A 30 -3.53 0.85 0.37
C ALA A 30 -3.32 1.23 1.85
N THR A 31 -2.11 1.63 2.21
CA THR A 31 -1.69 1.99 3.59
C THR A 31 -0.67 3.12 3.55
N ALA A 32 -1.10 4.31 3.15
CA ALA A 32 -0.22 5.42 2.78
C ALA A 32 0.78 5.82 3.88
N GLY A 33 0.35 5.86 5.13
CA GLY A 33 1.23 6.15 6.25
C GLY A 33 2.00 7.47 6.11
N ARG A 34 3.31 7.40 5.99
CA ARG A 34 4.16 8.57 5.76
C ARG A 34 4.42 8.88 4.28
N GLY A 35 3.81 8.15 3.37
CA GLY A 35 3.83 8.42 1.93
C GLY A 35 5.01 7.82 1.16
N ASN A 36 5.87 7.04 1.80
CA ASN A 36 7.07 6.53 1.14
C ASN A 36 6.76 5.59 -0.04
N ASP A 37 5.78 4.69 0.13
CA ASP A 37 5.36 3.79 -0.95
C ASP A 37 4.57 4.54 -2.03
N ALA A 38 3.71 5.48 -1.65
CA ALA A 38 3.00 6.34 -2.59
C ALA A 38 3.98 7.14 -3.47
N LEU A 39 5.02 7.74 -2.87
CA LEU A 39 6.07 8.44 -3.60
C LEU A 39 6.84 7.49 -4.53
N PHE A 40 7.26 6.34 -4.03
CA PHE A 40 7.97 5.34 -4.81
C PHE A 40 7.16 4.88 -6.03
N LEU A 41 5.87 4.59 -5.86
CA LEU A 41 4.97 4.23 -6.95
C LEU A 41 4.78 5.39 -7.95
N ALA A 42 4.61 6.63 -7.46
CA ALA A 42 4.44 7.81 -8.30
C ALA A 42 5.66 8.10 -9.19
N GLU A 43 6.87 7.82 -8.69
CA GLU A 43 8.10 7.89 -9.49
C GLU A 43 8.10 6.85 -10.62
N LEU A 44 7.64 5.62 -10.34
CA LEU A 44 7.65 4.52 -11.32
C LEU A 44 6.60 4.71 -12.42
N VAL A 45 5.38 5.10 -12.06
CA VAL A 45 4.29 5.25 -13.04
C VAL A 45 4.48 6.46 -13.96
N GLY A 46 5.34 7.40 -13.61
CA GLY A 46 5.67 8.56 -14.43
C GLY A 46 4.49 9.53 -14.63
N GLU A 47 4.65 10.46 -15.58
CA GLU A 47 3.66 11.54 -15.82
C GLU A 47 2.34 11.04 -16.41
N THR A 48 2.35 9.90 -17.06
CA THR A 48 1.16 9.29 -17.71
C THR A 48 0.45 8.26 -16.86
N GLY A 49 1.04 7.88 -15.72
CA GLY A 49 0.45 6.95 -14.77
C GLY A 49 -0.24 7.66 -13.61
N HIS A 50 -0.79 6.87 -12.70
CA HIS A 50 -1.53 7.39 -11.55
C HIS A 50 -1.38 6.51 -10.31
N VAL A 51 -1.36 7.14 -9.14
CA VAL A 51 -1.35 6.45 -7.84
C VAL A 51 -2.50 6.95 -6.98
N THR A 52 -3.29 6.03 -6.44
CA THR A 52 -4.27 6.34 -5.39
C THR A 52 -3.77 5.80 -4.06
N ALA A 53 -3.68 6.66 -3.06
CA ALA A 53 -3.21 6.31 -1.72
C ALA A 53 -4.33 6.45 -0.69
N PHE A 54 -4.45 5.47 0.19
CA PHE A 54 -5.50 5.39 1.21
C PHE A 54 -4.92 5.39 2.62
N ASP A 55 -5.50 6.18 3.50
CA ASP A 55 -5.28 6.08 4.94
C ASP A 55 -6.51 6.58 5.70
N ILE A 56 -6.73 6.04 6.91
CA ILE A 56 -7.82 6.45 7.80
C ILE A 56 -7.42 7.53 8.79
N GLN A 57 -6.13 7.87 8.87
CA GLN A 57 -5.61 8.89 9.76
C GLN A 57 -5.30 10.18 8.98
N GLN A 58 -5.86 11.30 9.44
CA GLN A 58 -5.63 12.61 8.82
C GLN A 58 -4.14 12.98 8.80
N ASP A 59 -3.41 12.70 9.88
CA ASP A 59 -1.96 12.94 9.97
C ASP A 59 -1.16 12.17 8.89
N ALA A 60 -1.58 10.95 8.57
CA ALA A 60 -0.98 10.16 7.49
C ALA A 60 -1.29 10.77 6.11
N VAL A 61 -2.53 11.15 5.88
CA VAL A 61 -2.97 11.81 4.63
C VAL A 61 -2.19 13.10 4.40
N ASP A 62 -2.10 13.96 5.42
CA ASP A 62 -1.40 15.24 5.33
C ASP A 62 0.10 15.03 5.11
N SER A 63 0.71 14.09 5.84
CA SER A 63 2.12 13.72 5.67
C SER A 63 2.42 13.24 4.26
N THR A 64 1.55 12.37 3.71
CA THR A 64 1.70 11.83 2.36
C THR A 64 1.55 12.93 1.30
N LYS A 65 0.54 13.80 1.41
CA LYS A 65 0.35 14.94 0.50
C LYS A 65 1.55 15.86 0.47
N ASN A 66 2.05 16.25 1.65
CA ASN A 66 3.23 17.12 1.76
C ASN A 66 4.45 16.49 1.08
N LEU A 67 4.70 15.21 1.34
CA LEU A 67 5.82 14.50 0.72
C LEU A 67 5.72 14.47 -0.82
N LEU A 68 4.53 14.19 -1.34
CA LEU A 68 4.29 14.16 -2.79
C LEU A 68 4.40 15.55 -3.43
N GLU A 69 3.94 16.60 -2.77
CA GLU A 69 4.11 17.99 -3.22
C GLU A 69 5.58 18.40 -3.26
N GLU A 70 6.35 18.12 -2.20
CA GLU A 70 7.79 18.41 -2.13
C GLU A 70 8.59 17.75 -3.24
N HIS A 71 8.15 16.60 -3.74
CA HIS A 71 8.78 15.85 -4.82
C HIS A 71 8.15 16.10 -6.21
N GLY A 72 7.17 16.98 -6.31
CA GLY A 72 6.51 17.31 -7.59
C GLY A 72 5.63 16.17 -8.13
N MET A 73 5.13 15.28 -7.27
CA MET A 73 4.32 14.12 -7.65
C MET A 73 2.81 14.32 -7.45
N ALA A 74 2.38 15.45 -6.89
CA ALA A 74 0.97 15.69 -6.54
C ALA A 74 0.02 15.59 -7.74
N SER A 75 0.46 15.95 -8.94
CA SER A 75 -0.39 15.95 -10.14
C SER A 75 -0.79 14.54 -10.64
N ARG A 76 -0.10 13.50 -10.17
CA ARG A 76 -0.34 12.09 -10.56
C ARG A 76 -0.78 11.22 -9.39
N THR A 77 -1.15 11.85 -8.27
CA THR A 77 -1.51 11.13 -7.05
C THR A 77 -2.78 11.67 -6.43
N ASP A 78 -3.66 10.78 -6.00
CA ASP A 78 -4.79 11.09 -5.13
C ASP A 78 -4.54 10.47 -3.74
N VAL A 79 -4.59 11.29 -2.70
CA VAL A 79 -4.42 10.82 -1.31
C VAL A 79 -5.73 11.03 -0.56
N LEU A 80 -6.35 9.93 -0.15
CA LEU A 80 -7.72 9.89 0.34
C LEU A 80 -7.77 9.50 1.82
N LEU A 81 -8.55 10.25 2.60
CA LEU A 81 -8.92 9.89 3.96
C LEU A 81 -10.06 8.86 3.91
N LYS A 82 -9.72 7.63 3.57
CA LYS A 82 -10.63 6.50 3.42
C LYS A 82 -9.97 5.20 3.83
N SER A 83 -10.78 4.24 4.23
CA SER A 83 -10.30 2.88 4.46
C SER A 83 -9.89 2.20 3.14
N HIS A 84 -8.83 1.42 3.18
CA HIS A 84 -8.45 0.56 2.05
C HIS A 84 -9.54 -0.47 1.70
N SER A 85 -10.46 -0.76 2.60
CA SER A 85 -11.61 -1.61 2.31
C SER A 85 -12.67 -0.97 1.41
N GLU A 86 -12.51 0.31 1.08
CA GLU A 86 -13.40 1.09 0.19
C GLU A 86 -12.74 1.40 -1.18
N MET A 87 -11.61 0.75 -1.50
CA MET A 87 -10.86 1.07 -2.73
C MET A 87 -11.63 0.75 -4.02
N ASP A 88 -12.56 -0.18 -3.98
CA ASP A 88 -13.44 -0.54 -5.11
C ASP A 88 -14.51 0.51 -5.43
N GLU A 89 -14.73 1.49 -4.55
CA GLU A 89 -15.59 2.65 -4.84
C GLU A 89 -14.87 3.71 -5.70
N ILE A 90 -13.54 3.67 -5.72
CA ILE A 90 -12.69 4.70 -6.32
C ILE A 90 -11.95 4.17 -7.56
N CYS A 91 -11.48 2.93 -7.51
CA CYS A 91 -10.66 2.32 -8.55
C CYS A 91 -11.48 1.34 -9.37
N GLU A 92 -11.20 1.27 -10.68
CA GLU A 92 -11.91 0.43 -11.63
C GLU A 92 -11.33 -0.99 -11.65
N GLU A 93 -12.23 -2.00 -11.73
CA GLU A 93 -11.83 -3.41 -11.82
C GLU A 93 -10.96 -3.68 -13.05
N GLY A 94 -9.94 -4.50 -12.86
CA GLY A 94 -9.06 -4.96 -13.93
C GLY A 94 -8.10 -3.91 -14.50
N THR A 95 -7.92 -2.77 -13.81
CA THR A 95 -7.07 -1.67 -14.31
C THR A 95 -5.76 -1.49 -13.55
N VAL A 96 -5.67 -2.00 -12.32
CA VAL A 96 -4.56 -1.72 -11.40
C VAL A 96 -3.39 -2.66 -11.65
N SER A 97 -2.19 -2.10 -11.79
CA SER A 97 -0.95 -2.85 -12.03
C SER A 97 -0.29 -3.35 -10.74
N CYS A 98 -0.35 -2.55 -9.68
CA CYS A 98 0.26 -2.87 -8.40
C CYS A 98 -0.55 -2.30 -7.25
N ILE A 99 -0.73 -3.12 -6.20
CA ILE A 99 -1.31 -2.69 -4.93
C ILE A 99 -0.32 -3.03 -3.81
N THR A 100 0.02 -2.05 -2.97
CA THR A 100 0.89 -2.23 -1.81
C THR A 100 0.10 -2.17 -0.51
N PHE A 101 0.34 -3.13 0.38
CA PHE A 101 -0.16 -3.14 1.75
C PHE A 101 0.99 -3.24 2.75
N ASN A 102 1.01 -2.35 3.73
CA ASN A 102 1.85 -2.42 4.92
C ASN A 102 0.93 -2.49 6.14
N PHE A 103 0.51 -3.70 6.50
CA PHE A 103 -0.38 -3.93 7.63
C PHE A 103 0.34 -3.70 8.96
N GLY A 104 -0.32 -3.02 9.88
CA GLY A 104 0.19 -2.68 11.19
C GLY A 104 -0.25 -1.29 11.65
N TRP A 105 0.61 -0.58 12.34
CA TRP A 105 0.36 0.77 12.83
C TRP A 105 1.25 1.81 12.15
N LEU A 106 0.78 3.06 12.13
CA LEU A 106 1.55 4.19 11.62
C LEU A 106 2.78 4.44 12.50
N PRO A 107 4.00 4.40 11.96
CA PRO A 107 5.21 4.77 12.71
C PRO A 107 5.11 6.17 13.29
N LYS A 108 5.29 6.32 14.60
CA LYS A 108 5.14 7.58 15.35
C LYS A 108 3.72 8.17 15.34
N GLY A 109 2.71 7.40 14.93
CA GLY A 109 1.30 7.76 14.99
C GLY A 109 0.63 7.27 16.28
N ASP A 110 -0.71 7.35 16.31
CA ASP A 110 -1.49 6.77 17.40
C ASP A 110 -1.47 5.23 17.30
N HIS A 111 -0.83 4.60 18.27
CA HIS A 111 -0.70 3.13 18.32
C HIS A 111 -2.02 2.41 18.64
N ASN A 112 -3.09 3.13 18.97
CA ASN A 112 -4.42 2.55 19.09
C ASN A 112 -5.12 2.41 17.74
N ILE A 113 -4.60 3.05 16.69
CA ILE A 113 -5.11 2.97 15.33
C ILE A 113 -4.15 2.09 14.53
N PHE A 114 -4.62 0.90 14.16
CA PHE A 114 -3.87 -0.08 13.38
C PHE A 114 -4.81 -0.86 12.46
N THR A 115 -4.25 -1.47 11.43
CA THR A 115 -5.00 -2.35 10.55
C THR A 115 -5.48 -3.59 11.30
N ASN A 116 -6.58 -4.18 10.89
CA ASN A 116 -7.12 -5.38 11.49
C ASN A 116 -7.80 -6.29 10.44
N LYS A 117 -7.94 -7.55 10.77
CA LYS A 117 -8.50 -8.57 9.85
C LYS A 117 -9.86 -8.22 9.26
N SER A 118 -10.70 -7.44 9.98
CA SER A 118 -12.05 -7.08 9.51
C SER A 118 -12.05 -6.08 8.37
N THR A 119 -10.95 -5.36 8.16
CA THR A 119 -10.76 -4.44 7.02
C THR A 119 -9.72 -4.97 6.04
N SER A 120 -8.70 -5.68 6.51
CA SER A 120 -7.57 -6.15 5.70
C SER A 120 -7.98 -7.27 4.73
N ILE A 121 -8.73 -8.28 5.18
CA ILE A 121 -9.21 -9.36 4.30
C ILE A 121 -10.15 -8.83 3.22
N PRO A 122 -11.23 -8.06 3.54
CA PRO A 122 -12.07 -7.45 2.50
C PRO A 122 -11.29 -6.57 1.52
N ALA A 123 -10.28 -5.82 2.00
CA ALA A 123 -9.44 -5.00 1.13
C ALA A 123 -8.61 -5.85 0.14
N ILE A 124 -8.07 -6.98 0.59
CA ILE A 124 -7.37 -7.92 -0.28
C ILE A 124 -8.31 -8.50 -1.34
N GLU A 125 -9.50 -8.97 -0.94
CA GLU A 125 -10.50 -9.52 -1.86
C GLU A 125 -10.92 -8.52 -2.94
N LYS A 126 -11.17 -7.28 -2.55
CA LYS A 126 -11.48 -6.19 -3.48
C LYS A 126 -10.28 -5.84 -4.36
N GLY A 127 -9.10 -5.74 -3.77
CA GLY A 127 -7.87 -5.47 -4.49
C GLY A 127 -7.57 -6.50 -5.58
N LEU A 128 -7.82 -7.79 -5.33
CA LEU A 128 -7.65 -8.84 -6.33
C LEU A 128 -8.53 -8.62 -7.57
N LYS A 129 -9.74 -8.08 -7.41
CA LYS A 129 -10.63 -7.74 -8.54
C LYS A 129 -10.16 -6.49 -9.29
N LEU A 130 -9.53 -5.55 -8.59
CA LEU A 130 -8.97 -4.33 -9.19
C LEU A 130 -7.73 -4.60 -10.03
N LEU A 131 -6.97 -5.67 -9.72
CA LEU A 131 -5.76 -6.00 -10.47
C LEU A 131 -6.07 -6.35 -11.92
N LYS A 132 -5.32 -5.76 -12.85
CA LYS A 132 -5.29 -6.20 -14.25
C LYS A 132 -4.62 -7.58 -14.37
N SER A 133 -4.82 -8.26 -15.48
CA SER A 133 -4.09 -9.49 -15.80
C SER A 133 -2.57 -9.25 -15.74
N GLY A 134 -1.86 -10.05 -14.94
CA GLY A 134 -0.42 -9.87 -14.69
C GLY A 134 -0.09 -8.78 -13.65
N GLY A 135 -1.10 -8.12 -13.07
CA GLY A 135 -0.92 -7.21 -11.95
C GLY A 135 -0.42 -7.92 -10.70
N MET A 136 0.07 -7.18 -9.74
CA MET A 136 0.64 -7.73 -8.51
C MET A 136 0.09 -7.03 -7.26
N MET A 137 0.02 -7.79 -6.18
CA MET A 137 -0.26 -7.28 -4.85
C MET A 137 0.89 -7.65 -3.91
N THR A 138 1.36 -6.71 -3.12
CA THR A 138 2.40 -6.95 -2.12
C THR A 138 1.86 -6.68 -0.73
N LEU A 139 2.22 -7.55 0.21
CA LEU A 139 1.78 -7.46 1.59
C LEU A 139 2.97 -7.58 2.52
N ILE A 140 3.19 -6.55 3.35
CA ILE A 140 4.09 -6.64 4.49
C ILE A 140 3.21 -6.62 5.74
N ILE A 141 3.40 -7.62 6.60
CA ILE A 141 2.62 -7.78 7.83
C ILE A 141 3.53 -7.45 9.00
N TYR A 142 3.38 -6.26 9.58
CA TYR A 142 4.07 -5.84 10.78
C TYR A 142 3.30 -6.32 12.00
N TYR A 143 3.97 -7.01 12.90
CA TYR A 143 3.40 -7.48 14.16
C TYR A 143 4.44 -7.42 15.28
N GLY A 144 3.99 -7.28 16.52
CA GLY A 144 4.89 -7.27 17.67
C GLY A 144 4.27 -6.59 18.90
N ARG A 145 4.94 -6.71 20.03
CA ARG A 145 4.46 -6.28 21.34
C ARG A 145 3.11 -6.92 21.66
N GLU A 146 2.04 -6.11 21.77
CA GLU A 146 0.69 -6.59 22.13
C GLU A 146 -0.29 -6.53 20.96
N THR A 147 0.16 -6.09 19.77
CA THR A 147 -0.72 -5.84 18.61
C THR A 147 -0.23 -6.53 17.35
N GLY A 148 -1.15 -6.75 16.42
CA GLY A 148 -0.85 -7.30 15.11
C GLY A 148 -0.79 -8.83 15.03
N PHE A 149 -0.79 -9.56 16.13
CA PHE A 149 -0.74 -11.03 16.10
C PHE A 149 -2.02 -11.63 15.54
N GLU A 150 -3.18 -11.12 15.95
CA GLU A 150 -4.48 -11.61 15.47
C GLU A 150 -4.66 -11.35 13.97
N GLU A 151 -4.27 -10.17 13.48
CA GLU A 151 -4.29 -9.85 12.06
C GLU A 151 -3.32 -10.73 11.27
N ARG A 152 -2.08 -10.88 11.75
CA ARG A 152 -1.07 -11.75 11.14
C ARG A 152 -1.59 -13.18 11.00
N ASP A 153 -2.13 -13.75 12.07
CA ASP A 153 -2.56 -15.14 12.09
C ASP A 153 -3.75 -15.34 11.14
N ALA A 154 -4.71 -14.41 11.13
CA ALA A 154 -5.84 -14.43 10.21
C ALA A 154 -5.38 -14.30 8.74
N LEU A 155 -4.42 -13.42 8.44
CA LEU A 155 -3.88 -13.27 7.09
C LEU A 155 -3.09 -14.51 6.64
N LEU A 156 -2.27 -15.10 7.50
CA LEU A 156 -1.54 -16.32 7.19
C LEU A 156 -2.45 -17.55 6.97
N GLU A 157 -3.62 -17.57 7.60
CA GLU A 157 -4.65 -18.58 7.35
C GLU A 157 -5.41 -18.31 6.04
N TYR A 158 -5.71 -17.04 5.74
CA TYR A 158 -6.50 -16.64 4.58
C TYR A 158 -5.69 -16.68 3.27
N LEU A 159 -4.48 -16.12 3.23
CA LEU A 159 -3.70 -15.95 2.00
C LEU A 159 -3.48 -17.25 1.21
N PRO A 160 -3.22 -18.42 1.83
CA PRO A 160 -3.08 -19.68 1.08
C PRO A 160 -4.37 -20.19 0.44
N THR A 161 -5.53 -19.59 0.74
CA THR A 161 -6.83 -19.97 0.16
C THR A 161 -7.16 -19.22 -1.12
N ILE A 162 -6.33 -18.25 -1.49
CA ILE A 162 -6.49 -17.48 -2.74
C ILE A 162 -5.98 -18.32 -3.90
N ASP A 163 -6.84 -18.59 -4.90
CA ASP A 163 -6.53 -19.30 -6.15
C ASP A 163 -5.89 -18.39 -7.22
#